data_0c765b1fd3ad6c91270b6fbba13aefb8
#
_entry.id   0c765b1fd3ad6c91270b6fbba13aefb8
#
_cell.length_a   1.000
_cell.length_b   1.000
_cell.length_c   1.000
_cell.angle_alpha   90.00
_cell.angle_beta   90.00
_cell.angle_gamma   90.00
#
_symmetry.space_group_name_H-M   'P 1'
#
loop_
_entity.id
_entity.type
_entity.pdbx_description
1 polymer ?
#
loop_
_entity_poly.entity_id
_entity_poly.type
_entity_poly.pdbx_seq_one_letter_code
_entity_poly.pdbx_strand_id
1 'polypeptide(L)'
;MQIIIDMDGTICEEMRQFSRCLAEPKQDAVETINKLYDEGNTIIIYSARTWVEYEMTVDWLKRHGVKYHQLFMGKPIGDVWIDDRAITCDNNWKEIGNKLSQK
;
A
#
# COMPACT_ATOMS: atom_id res chain seq x y z
N MET A 1 -1.21 13.66 8.41
CA MET A 1 -1.98 12.58 9.05
C MET A 1 -1.29 11.24 8.85
N GLN A 2 -1.75 10.21 9.57
CA GLN A 2 -1.23 8.87 9.37
C GLN A 2 -2.13 8.12 8.40
N ILE A 3 -1.54 7.56 7.36
CA ILE A 3 -2.27 6.85 6.33
C ILE A 3 -1.78 5.41 6.31
N ILE A 4 -2.69 4.46 6.55
CA ILE A 4 -2.37 3.03 6.57
C ILE A 4 -2.86 2.43 5.27
N ILE A 5 -1.97 1.78 4.54
CA ILE A 5 -2.24 1.29 3.19
C ILE A 5 -1.97 -0.21 3.11
N ASP A 6 -2.97 -0.96 2.64
CA ASP A 6 -2.81 -2.38 2.33
C ASP A 6 -1.93 -2.55 1.09
N MET A 7 -1.32 -3.72 0.92
CA MET A 7 -0.40 -3.93 -0.18
C MET A 7 -1.00 -4.74 -1.33
N ASP A 8 -1.17 -6.05 -1.15
CA ASP A 8 -1.63 -6.91 -2.24
C ASP A 8 -3.08 -6.58 -2.62
N GLY A 9 -3.31 -6.34 -3.89
CA GLY A 9 -4.61 -5.91 -4.39
C GLY A 9 -4.89 -4.43 -4.23
N THR A 10 -4.00 -3.68 -3.57
CA THR A 10 -4.18 -2.24 -3.32
C THR A 10 -3.05 -1.43 -3.95
N ILE A 11 -1.81 -1.62 -3.51
CA ILE A 11 -0.63 -0.96 -4.10
C ILE A 11 -0.21 -1.69 -5.37
N CYS A 12 -0.28 -3.01 -5.35
CA CYS A 12 0.14 -3.86 -6.45
C CYS A 12 -0.91 -4.92 -6.73
N GLU A 13 -0.72 -5.61 -7.86
CA GLU A 13 -1.55 -6.76 -8.20
C GLU A 13 -1.44 -7.84 -7.13
N GLU A 14 -2.52 -8.58 -6.94
CA GLU A 14 -2.50 -9.74 -6.06
C GLU A 14 -1.98 -10.93 -6.84
N MET A 15 -0.89 -11.52 -6.37
CA MET A 15 -0.21 -12.63 -7.02
C MET A 15 -0.09 -13.81 -6.07
N ARG A 16 0.25 -14.98 -6.62
CA ARG A 16 0.58 -16.13 -5.78
C ARG A 16 1.86 -15.82 -5.01
N GLN A 17 2.01 -16.41 -3.83
CA GLN A 17 3.08 -16.11 -2.90
C GLN A 17 4.47 -16.05 -3.55
N PHE A 18 4.86 -17.07 -4.31
CA PHE A 18 6.20 -17.10 -4.89
C PHE A 18 6.34 -16.24 -6.16
N SER A 19 5.26 -15.62 -6.62
CA SER A 19 5.31 -14.69 -7.74
C SER A 19 5.15 -13.23 -7.31
N ARG A 20 5.02 -12.96 -6.01
CA ARG A 20 4.77 -11.61 -5.51
C ARG A 20 5.89 -10.62 -5.84
N CYS A 21 7.12 -11.11 -5.95
CA CYS A 21 8.23 -10.25 -6.34
C CYS A 21 8.08 -9.70 -7.77
N LEU A 22 7.24 -10.31 -8.58
CA LEU A 22 6.98 -9.90 -9.96
C LEU A 22 5.70 -9.08 -10.11
N ALA A 23 4.98 -8.80 -9.02
CA ALA A 23 3.74 -8.06 -9.09
C ALA A 23 3.97 -6.66 -9.64
N GLU A 24 3.04 -6.19 -10.48
CA GLU A 24 3.09 -4.84 -11.01
C GLU A 24 2.35 -3.87 -10.09
N PRO A 25 2.84 -2.64 -9.92
CA PRO A 25 2.10 -1.63 -9.16
C PRO A 25 0.77 -1.33 -9.85
N LYS A 26 -0.24 -1.03 -9.05
CA LYS A 26 -1.51 -0.54 -9.59
C LYS A 26 -1.29 0.85 -10.17
N GLN A 27 -2.06 1.19 -11.20
CA GLN A 27 -1.95 2.49 -11.85
C GLN A 27 -2.15 3.63 -10.85
N ASP A 28 -1.26 4.61 -10.90
CA ASP A 28 -1.25 5.81 -10.04
C ASP A 28 -0.96 5.54 -8.55
N ALA A 29 -0.78 4.28 -8.14
CA ALA A 29 -0.57 3.97 -6.73
C ALA A 29 0.72 4.57 -6.17
N VAL A 30 1.84 4.25 -6.79
CA VAL A 30 3.15 4.72 -6.31
C VAL A 30 3.22 6.24 -6.35
N GLU A 31 2.77 6.82 -7.45
CA GLU A 31 2.77 8.28 -7.62
C GLU A 31 1.93 8.96 -6.53
N THR A 32 0.74 8.44 -6.27
CA THR A 32 -0.16 9.00 -5.25
C THR A 32 0.43 8.87 -3.86
N ILE A 33 0.94 7.69 -3.52
CA ILE A 33 1.56 7.45 -2.20
C ILE A 33 2.72 8.40 -1.98
N ASN A 34 3.57 8.55 -2.99
CA ASN A 34 4.75 9.40 -2.87
C ASN A 34 4.37 10.87 -2.74
N LYS A 35 3.33 11.29 -3.43
CA LYS A 35 2.80 12.65 -3.27
C LYS A 35 2.32 12.89 -1.85
N LEU A 36 1.55 11.95 -1.31
CA LEU A 36 1.05 12.06 0.07
C LEU A 36 2.21 12.06 1.07
N TYR A 37 3.22 11.24 0.82
CA TYR A 37 4.43 11.23 1.65
C TYR A 37 5.11 12.60 1.62
N ASP A 38 5.28 13.16 0.44
CA ASP A 38 5.97 14.45 0.27
C ASP A 38 5.17 15.61 0.88
N GLU A 39 3.86 15.46 1.01
CA GLU A 39 3.00 16.46 1.64
C GLU A 39 3.05 16.40 3.18
N GLY A 40 3.87 15.54 3.73
CA GLY A 40 4.07 15.47 5.18
C GLY A 40 3.26 14.42 5.91
N ASN A 41 2.57 13.55 5.18
CA ASN A 41 1.82 12.47 5.81
C ASN A 41 2.73 11.31 6.19
N THR A 42 2.40 10.62 7.29
CA THR A 42 3.10 9.40 7.68
C THR A 42 2.45 8.22 6.96
N ILE A 43 3.26 7.51 6.18
CA ILE A 43 2.78 6.39 5.37
C ILE A 43 3.15 5.08 6.05
N ILE A 44 2.15 4.28 6.37
CA ILE A 44 2.32 2.97 7.00
C ILE A 44 1.75 1.92 6.08
N ILE A 45 2.57 0.96 5.66
CA ILE A 45 2.12 -0.14 4.83
C ILE A 45 1.80 -1.31 5.74
N TYR A 46 0.60 -1.89 5.59
CA TYR A 46 0.09 -2.95 6.44
C TYR A 46 -0.26 -4.14 5.56
N SER A 47 0.57 -5.19 5.61
CA SER A 47 0.50 -6.33 4.70
C SER A 47 0.08 -7.60 5.42
N ALA A 48 -0.78 -8.40 4.77
CA ALA A 48 -1.13 -9.71 5.27
C ALA A 48 -0.06 -10.76 4.97
N ARG A 49 1.01 -10.38 4.27
CA ARG A 49 2.13 -11.28 4.01
C ARG A 49 2.79 -11.71 5.32
N THR A 50 3.40 -12.89 5.33
CA THR A 50 4.10 -13.40 6.52
C THR A 50 5.48 -12.77 6.63
N TRP A 51 6.08 -12.88 7.81
CA TRP A 51 7.43 -12.34 8.04
C TRP A 51 8.50 -13.00 7.18
N VAL A 52 8.25 -14.21 6.69
CA VAL A 52 9.16 -14.88 5.75
C VAL A 52 9.34 -14.06 4.48
N GLU A 53 8.31 -13.30 4.10
CA GLU A 53 8.32 -12.47 2.90
C GLU A 53 8.83 -11.05 3.13
N TYR A 54 9.31 -10.74 4.33
CA TYR A 54 9.66 -9.37 4.69
C TYR A 54 10.72 -8.76 3.76
N GLU A 55 11.83 -9.45 3.59
CA GLU A 55 12.93 -8.92 2.77
C GLU A 55 12.53 -8.74 1.30
N MET A 56 11.79 -9.69 0.77
CA MET A 56 11.28 -9.61 -0.60
C MET A 56 10.33 -8.41 -0.75
N THR A 57 9.50 -8.17 0.27
CA THR A 57 8.56 -7.06 0.26
C THR A 57 9.28 -5.71 0.31
N VAL A 58 10.28 -5.59 1.20
CA VAL A 58 11.10 -4.38 1.29
C VAL A 58 11.81 -4.12 -0.03
N ASP A 59 12.36 -5.17 -0.65
CA ASP A 59 13.03 -5.05 -1.93
C ASP A 59 12.07 -4.58 -3.03
N TRP A 60 10.86 -5.13 -3.05
CA TRP A 60 9.86 -4.72 -4.03
C TRP A 60 9.52 -3.24 -3.90
N LEU A 61 9.26 -2.79 -2.66
CA LEU A 61 8.94 -1.40 -2.39
C LEU A 61 10.08 -0.47 -2.83
N LYS A 62 11.31 -0.88 -2.58
CA LYS A 62 12.49 -0.09 -2.97
C LYS A 62 12.64 -0.03 -4.50
N ARG A 63 12.49 -1.18 -5.17
CA ARG A 63 12.63 -1.23 -6.63
C ARG A 63 11.59 -0.36 -7.33
N HIS A 64 10.39 -0.27 -6.77
CA HIS A 64 9.32 0.53 -7.37
C HIS A 64 9.27 1.95 -6.83
N GLY A 65 10.21 2.33 -5.99
CA GLY A 65 10.34 3.70 -5.50
C GLY A 65 9.24 4.16 -4.57
N VAL A 66 8.62 3.24 -3.83
CA VAL A 66 7.55 3.58 -2.88
C VAL A 66 8.16 4.22 -1.63
N LYS A 67 7.69 5.40 -1.28
CA LYS A 67 8.10 6.10 -0.06
C LYS A 67 7.16 5.74 1.08
N TYR A 68 7.72 5.29 2.19
CA TYR A 68 6.92 4.91 3.35
C TYR A 68 7.78 5.02 4.61
N HIS A 69 7.12 5.07 5.76
CA HIS A 69 7.81 5.17 7.06
C HIS A 69 7.89 3.85 7.78
N GLN A 70 6.83 3.05 7.71
CA GLN A 70 6.76 1.78 8.43
C GLN A 70 6.09 0.71 7.59
N LEU A 71 6.53 -0.53 7.78
CA LEU A 71 5.95 -1.69 7.13
C LEU A 71 5.60 -2.72 8.21
N PHE A 72 4.32 -3.05 8.33
CA PHE A 72 3.85 -4.08 9.25
C PHE A 72 3.37 -5.30 8.46
N MET A 73 3.87 -6.47 8.86
CA MET A 73 3.46 -7.75 8.28
C MET A 73 2.41 -8.38 9.18
N GLY A 74 1.75 -9.43 8.67
CA GLY A 74 0.83 -10.20 9.49
C GLY A 74 -0.54 -9.58 9.69
N LYS A 75 -0.98 -8.72 8.77
CA LYS A 75 -2.33 -8.17 8.82
C LYS A 75 -3.34 -9.31 8.79
N PRO A 76 -4.38 -9.29 9.64
CA PRO A 76 -5.43 -10.30 9.59
C PRO A 76 -6.11 -10.32 8.22
N ILE A 77 -6.44 -11.52 7.75
CA ILE A 77 -7.15 -11.70 6.49
C ILE A 77 -8.62 -11.93 6.83
N GLY A 78 -9.51 -11.09 6.28
CA GLY A 78 -10.94 -11.22 6.47
C GLY A 78 -11.66 -10.97 5.16
N ASP A 79 -12.92 -11.38 5.10
CA ASP A 79 -13.74 -11.15 3.91
C ASP A 79 -14.22 -9.71 3.83
N VAL A 80 -14.42 -9.07 4.98
CA VAL A 80 -14.96 -7.71 5.06
C VAL A 80 -14.27 -6.95 6.18
N TRP A 81 -13.98 -5.69 5.92
CA TRP A 81 -13.49 -4.75 6.94
C TRP A 81 -14.59 -3.74 7.26
N ILE A 82 -15.04 -3.72 8.51
CA ILE A 82 -16.00 -2.72 8.97
C ILE A 82 -15.22 -1.72 9.81
N ASP A 83 -15.13 -0.48 9.33
CA ASP A 83 -14.27 0.54 9.91
C ASP A 83 -14.84 1.91 9.54
N ASP A 84 -14.76 2.87 10.46
CA ASP A 84 -15.28 4.22 10.26
C ASP A 84 -14.32 5.13 9.47
N ARG A 85 -13.10 4.70 9.21
CA ARG A 85 -12.07 5.52 8.58
C ARG A 85 -11.52 4.96 7.28
N ALA A 86 -11.96 3.77 6.89
CA ALA A 86 -11.42 3.12 5.71
C ALA A 86 -11.94 3.76 4.42
N ILE A 87 -11.06 3.85 3.45
CA ILE A 87 -11.42 4.23 2.09
C ILE A 87 -11.23 3.00 1.23
N THR A 88 -12.25 2.62 0.47
CA THR A 88 -12.15 1.49 -0.43
C THR A 88 -11.27 1.87 -1.62
N CYS A 89 -10.23 1.06 -1.85
CA CYS A 89 -9.35 1.23 -2.99
C CYS A 89 -9.77 0.25 -4.09
N ASP A 90 -10.30 0.79 -5.18
CA ASP A 90 -10.75 0.01 -6.33
C ASP A 90 -10.18 0.65 -7.59
N ASN A 91 -8.85 0.57 -7.73
CA ASN A 91 -8.11 1.20 -8.83
C ASN A 91 -8.40 2.70 -8.95
N ASN A 92 -8.73 3.35 -7.85
CA ASN A 92 -9.13 4.75 -7.79
C ASN A 92 -8.09 5.62 -7.09
N TRP A 93 -6.81 5.31 -7.27
CA TRP A 93 -5.72 6.01 -6.58
C TRP A 93 -5.72 7.52 -6.80
N LYS A 94 -6.05 7.95 -8.01
CA LYS A 94 -6.10 9.39 -8.29
C LYS A 94 -7.16 10.11 -7.47
N GLU A 95 -8.34 9.51 -7.36
CA GLU A 95 -9.41 10.06 -6.51
C GLU A 95 -9.02 10.09 -5.04
N ILE A 96 -8.39 9.01 -4.57
CA ILE A 96 -7.92 8.94 -3.19
C ILE A 96 -6.91 10.05 -2.92
N GLY A 97 -5.97 10.24 -3.83
CA GLY A 97 -4.97 11.30 -3.70
C GLY A 97 -5.60 12.68 -3.63
N ASN A 98 -6.56 12.95 -4.52
CA ASN A 98 -7.26 14.24 -4.54
C ASN A 98 -8.05 14.47 -3.25
N LYS A 99 -8.69 13.44 -2.75
CA LYS A 99 -9.48 13.53 -1.52
C LYS A 99 -8.61 13.79 -0.30
N LEU A 100 -7.44 13.19 -0.23
CA LEU A 100 -6.55 13.28 0.94
C LEU A 100 -5.54 14.42 0.84
N SER A 101 -5.34 14.99 -0.32
CA SER A 101 -4.38 16.07 -0.50
C SER A 101 -4.86 17.33 0.22
N GLN A 102 -3.91 18.05 0.82
CA GLN A 102 -4.17 19.27 1.56
C GLN A 102 -4.18 20.51 0.66
N LYS A 103 -4.00 20.33 -0.62
CA LYS A 103 -3.89 21.48 -1.54
C LYS A 103 -5.19 21.82 -2.23
#